data_ce4cafb48bd3b09de3af50b70cc84a47
#
_entry.id   ce4cafb48bd3b09de3af50b70cc84a47
#
_cell.length_a   1.000
_cell.length_b   1.000
_cell.length_c   1.000
_cell.angle_alpha   90.00
_cell.angle_beta   90.00
_cell.angle_gamma   90.00
#
_symmetry.space_group_name_H-M   'P 1'
#
loop_
_entity.id
_entity.type
_entity.pdbx_description
1 polymer ?
#
loop_
_entity_poly.entity_id
_entity_poly.type
_entity_poly.pdbx_seq_one_letter_code
_entity_poly.pdbx_strand_id
1 'polypeptide(L)'
;MKLVSTLALAAVMTLGAATTASAQDDIPGPEEDPYIWLEEARSDEALAWVEAENERTLSFLETDPRFEELKAQALAIYDSEDRIPYVSFRPDGLYNFWQDKQNPKGLLRPTTLESYQSDEPEWETVLDVDALAAAEGKEWVYKGSSCLPPALTRCMIALSDGGEDATILREFDTSTKEWIEDGFILSEKSQGGVSWVDEDTLLVGRDFGEGTLTESEYPFTTRIWKRGTDIADATEIFRGEPTDVSAGAYLLRDAEDTIHAMIAYRGVSFHEREYYVSIDDDWVKLDIPAKANPYGIVDGQILYSTDVDWTVGDQTFPADSLIAMDLEAWKADPNVAAKTLVWAPAERQTKRGGAITANSMFVGMLDNVVGKVLKFDFVDGEWVSEQVELPDNATIGIAASDDKTDQIMYTVSGFLEPTTLYYTDGSTAPEVLKTSPAYFDPAGMEVEQFEATSKDGTKIPYFLVKPAGMEMDGTTPTLMYGYGGYQISMLPSYLASTGKLWLEN
;
A
#
# COMPACT_ATOMS: atom_id res chain seq x y z
N MET A 1 56.19 -42.34 40.91
CA MET A 1 56.27 -43.32 39.81
C MET A 1 54.91 -43.38 39.12
N LYS A 2 54.94 -43.25 37.84
CA LYS A 2 53.87 -43.18 36.86
C LYS A 2 53.21 -41.83 36.62
N LEU A 3 53.72 -41.12 35.58
CA LEU A 3 53.08 -40.04 34.76
C LEU A 3 51.82 -40.62 34.12
N VAL A 4 50.77 -39.78 34.09
CA VAL A 4 49.67 -39.91 33.14
C VAL A 4 49.56 -38.59 32.38
N SER A 5 49.88 -38.65 31.11
CA SER A 5 49.74 -37.57 30.14
C SER A 5 48.27 -37.31 29.79
N THR A 6 47.81 -36.07 29.91
CA THR A 6 46.50 -35.63 29.41
C THR A 6 46.75 -34.99 28.03
N LEU A 7 46.31 -35.64 26.96
CA LEU A 7 46.21 -35.04 25.62
C LEU A 7 45.00 -34.12 25.59
N ALA A 8 45.23 -32.85 25.34
CA ALA A 8 44.22 -31.89 24.99
C ALA A 8 43.94 -31.99 23.47
N LEU A 9 42.73 -32.38 23.11
CA LEU A 9 42.25 -32.41 21.74
C LEU A 9 41.69 -31.01 21.40
N ALA A 10 42.42 -30.22 20.63
CA ALA A 10 41.93 -28.97 20.09
C ALA A 10 41.04 -29.28 18.90
N ALA A 11 39.73 -29.07 19.06
CA ALA A 11 38.78 -29.08 17.95
C ALA A 11 38.87 -27.73 17.21
N VAL A 12 39.44 -27.73 16.02
CA VAL A 12 39.39 -26.63 15.08
C VAL A 12 38.00 -26.62 14.46
N MET A 13 37.13 -25.71 14.89
CA MET A 13 35.91 -25.36 14.17
C MET A 13 36.29 -24.54 12.92
N THR A 14 36.27 -25.15 11.77
CA THR A 14 36.23 -24.44 10.50
C THR A 14 34.82 -23.87 10.33
N LEU A 15 34.67 -22.58 10.54
CA LEU A 15 33.52 -21.84 10.04
C LEU A 15 33.56 -21.92 8.49
N GLY A 16 32.71 -22.77 7.94
CA GLY A 16 32.36 -22.70 6.52
C GLY A 16 31.58 -21.40 6.29
N ALA A 17 32.23 -20.42 5.67
CA ALA A 17 31.52 -19.31 5.07
C ALA A 17 30.61 -19.91 3.98
N ALA A 18 29.30 -19.96 4.25
CA ALA A 18 28.31 -20.14 3.20
C ALA A 18 28.36 -18.88 2.33
N THR A 19 29.03 -18.96 1.20
CA THR A 19 28.86 -17.98 0.14
C THR A 19 27.42 -18.12 -0.35
N THR A 20 26.57 -17.19 0.02
CA THR A 20 25.32 -16.96 -0.69
C THR A 20 25.72 -16.53 -2.10
N ALA A 21 25.63 -17.46 -3.06
CA ALA A 21 25.67 -17.09 -4.46
C ALA A 21 24.49 -16.14 -4.70
N SER A 22 24.77 -14.87 -4.92
CA SER A 22 23.76 -13.92 -5.36
C SER A 22 23.36 -14.34 -6.77
N ALA A 23 22.06 -14.35 -7.05
CA ALA A 23 21.52 -14.62 -8.38
C ALA A 23 21.93 -13.57 -9.44
N GLN A 24 22.80 -12.64 -9.05
CA GLN A 24 23.35 -11.57 -9.89
C GLN A 24 24.52 -12.05 -10.80
N ASP A 25 25.13 -13.21 -10.49
CA ASP A 25 26.31 -13.68 -11.24
C ASP A 25 25.97 -14.35 -12.59
N ASP A 26 24.67 -14.56 -12.90
CA ASP A 26 24.21 -15.23 -14.13
C ASP A 26 23.48 -14.26 -15.11
N ILE A 27 23.42 -12.95 -14.82
CA ILE A 27 22.85 -11.98 -15.76
C ILE A 27 23.94 -11.59 -16.77
N PRO A 28 23.74 -11.84 -18.10
CA PRO A 28 24.68 -11.43 -19.11
C PRO A 28 24.99 -9.93 -19.03
N GLY A 29 26.25 -9.56 -19.10
CA GLY A 29 26.62 -8.14 -19.21
C GLY A 29 26.04 -7.52 -20.49
N PRO A 30 25.96 -6.18 -20.61
CA PRO A 30 25.41 -5.49 -21.77
C PRO A 30 26.10 -5.89 -23.11
N GLU A 31 27.36 -6.32 -23.04
CA GLU A 31 28.13 -6.80 -24.23
C GLU A 31 27.76 -8.26 -24.60
N GLU A 32 27.14 -9.02 -23.71
CA GLU A 32 26.75 -10.43 -23.87
C GLU A 32 25.24 -10.60 -24.15
N ASP A 33 24.44 -9.56 -23.90
CA ASP A 33 23.00 -9.58 -24.15
C ASP A 33 22.72 -9.24 -25.63
N PRO A 34 22.27 -10.20 -26.45
CA PRO A 34 21.94 -9.94 -27.85
C PRO A 34 20.69 -9.06 -28.02
N TYR A 35 19.97 -8.79 -26.97
CA TYR A 35 18.72 -8.01 -26.94
C TYR A 35 18.85 -6.66 -26.23
N ILE A 36 20.08 -6.23 -25.87
CA ILE A 36 20.29 -4.95 -25.17
C ILE A 36 19.67 -3.75 -25.91
N TRP A 37 19.56 -3.81 -27.22
CA TRP A 37 18.93 -2.79 -28.06
C TRP A 37 17.42 -2.61 -27.77
N LEU A 38 16.75 -3.58 -27.15
CA LEU A 38 15.35 -3.46 -26.70
C LEU A 38 15.18 -2.49 -25.52
N GLU A 39 16.27 -2.15 -24.81
CA GLU A 39 16.22 -1.13 -23.74
C GLU A 39 15.94 0.26 -24.34
N GLU A 40 16.27 0.49 -25.61
CA GLU A 40 15.83 1.65 -26.37
C GLU A 40 14.37 1.50 -26.78
N ALA A 41 13.49 1.39 -25.79
CA ALA A 41 12.07 0.95 -25.92
C ALA A 41 11.24 1.74 -26.94
N ARG A 42 11.64 2.97 -27.31
CA ARG A 42 10.96 3.82 -28.30
C ARG A 42 11.73 3.92 -29.62
N SER A 43 12.76 3.13 -29.82
CA SER A 43 13.46 3.08 -31.13
C SER A 43 12.59 2.41 -32.18
N ASP A 44 12.75 2.81 -33.44
CA ASP A 44 12.04 2.18 -34.58
C ASP A 44 12.32 0.68 -34.67
N GLU A 45 13.52 0.24 -34.30
CA GLU A 45 13.94 -1.16 -34.30
C GLU A 45 13.23 -1.98 -33.24
N ALA A 46 13.15 -1.48 -31.98
CA ALA A 46 12.47 -2.14 -30.89
C ALA A 46 10.95 -2.23 -31.16
N LEU A 47 10.34 -1.14 -31.63
CA LEU A 47 8.92 -1.10 -31.98
C LEU A 47 8.59 -2.06 -33.13
N ALA A 48 9.42 -2.12 -34.18
CA ALA A 48 9.21 -3.05 -35.29
C ALA A 48 9.32 -4.52 -34.85
N TRP A 49 10.24 -4.83 -33.93
CA TRP A 49 10.32 -6.18 -33.34
C TRP A 49 9.07 -6.52 -32.53
N VAL A 50 8.61 -5.60 -31.68
CA VAL A 50 7.39 -5.79 -30.89
C VAL A 50 6.17 -6.03 -31.79
N GLU A 51 6.02 -5.25 -32.85
CA GLU A 51 4.92 -5.43 -33.82
C GLU A 51 4.97 -6.81 -34.46
N ALA A 52 6.16 -7.27 -34.92
CA ALA A 52 6.32 -8.59 -35.52
C ALA A 52 6.01 -9.74 -34.54
N GLU A 53 6.44 -9.63 -33.27
CA GLU A 53 6.16 -10.63 -32.25
C GLU A 53 4.66 -10.63 -31.85
N ASN A 54 4.04 -9.45 -31.79
CA ASN A 54 2.60 -9.34 -31.56
C ASN A 54 1.79 -9.98 -32.69
N GLU A 55 2.13 -9.72 -33.96
CA GLU A 55 1.48 -10.34 -35.12
C GLU A 55 1.61 -11.86 -35.07
N ARG A 56 2.80 -12.38 -34.76
CA ARG A 56 3.03 -13.81 -34.60
C ARG A 56 2.16 -14.42 -33.49
N THR A 57 2.08 -13.77 -32.34
CA THR A 57 1.30 -14.25 -31.19
C THR A 57 -0.20 -14.21 -31.48
N LEU A 58 -0.71 -13.09 -31.98
CA LEU A 58 -2.13 -12.93 -32.32
C LEU A 58 -2.55 -13.91 -33.42
N SER A 59 -1.75 -14.11 -34.46
CA SER A 59 -2.04 -15.05 -35.53
C SER A 59 -2.18 -16.50 -35.02
N PHE A 60 -1.54 -16.85 -33.90
CA PHE A 60 -1.72 -18.14 -33.23
C PHE A 60 -2.96 -18.16 -32.35
N LEU A 61 -3.14 -17.15 -31.48
CA LEU A 61 -4.26 -17.10 -30.51
C LEU A 61 -5.62 -16.96 -31.20
N GLU A 62 -5.72 -16.15 -32.24
CA GLU A 62 -6.95 -15.91 -33.00
C GLU A 62 -7.41 -17.12 -33.83
N THR A 63 -6.61 -18.20 -33.91
CA THR A 63 -7.05 -19.47 -34.52
C THR A 63 -8.03 -20.25 -33.64
N ASP A 64 -8.10 -19.99 -32.32
CA ASP A 64 -9.09 -20.60 -31.47
C ASP A 64 -10.46 -19.98 -31.74
N PRO A 65 -11.46 -20.80 -32.13
CA PRO A 65 -12.78 -20.29 -32.48
C PRO A 65 -13.51 -19.59 -31.32
N ARG A 66 -13.03 -19.76 -30.07
CA ARG A 66 -13.59 -19.11 -28.89
C ARG A 66 -12.94 -17.75 -28.60
N PHE A 67 -11.84 -17.39 -29.29
CA PHE A 67 -11.03 -16.23 -28.96
C PHE A 67 -11.85 -14.93 -28.89
N GLU A 68 -12.62 -14.64 -29.94
CA GLU A 68 -13.43 -13.42 -29.99
C GLU A 68 -14.56 -13.41 -28.94
N GLU A 69 -15.15 -14.57 -28.64
CA GLU A 69 -16.18 -14.69 -27.61
C GLU A 69 -15.57 -14.46 -26.20
N LEU A 70 -14.45 -15.13 -25.89
CA LEU A 70 -13.76 -14.98 -24.61
C LEU A 70 -13.25 -13.54 -24.42
N LYS A 71 -12.70 -12.93 -25.47
CA LYS A 71 -12.28 -11.52 -25.47
C LYS A 71 -13.46 -10.57 -25.18
N ALA A 72 -14.62 -10.81 -25.82
CA ALA A 72 -15.82 -10.00 -25.57
C ALA A 72 -16.35 -10.18 -24.14
N GLN A 73 -16.32 -11.40 -23.58
CA GLN A 73 -16.70 -11.66 -22.20
C GLN A 73 -15.73 -10.98 -21.21
N ALA A 74 -14.41 -11.05 -21.45
CA ALA A 74 -13.42 -10.36 -20.65
C ALA A 74 -13.66 -8.83 -20.66
N LEU A 75 -13.85 -8.27 -21.86
CA LEU A 75 -14.10 -6.85 -22.03
C LEU A 75 -15.37 -6.40 -21.28
N ALA A 76 -16.44 -7.19 -21.34
CA ALA A 76 -17.69 -6.88 -20.64
C ALA A 76 -17.50 -6.81 -19.10
N ILE A 77 -16.61 -7.62 -18.53
CA ILE A 77 -16.28 -7.59 -17.11
C ILE A 77 -15.44 -6.35 -16.78
N TYR A 78 -14.39 -6.07 -17.56
CA TYR A 78 -13.49 -4.93 -17.31
C TYR A 78 -14.15 -3.58 -17.57
N ASP A 79 -15.10 -3.53 -18.50
CA ASP A 79 -15.90 -2.33 -18.82
C ASP A 79 -17.13 -2.17 -17.92
N SER A 80 -17.36 -3.09 -16.98
CA SER A 80 -18.53 -3.03 -16.10
C SER A 80 -18.49 -1.78 -15.21
N GLU A 81 -19.58 -1.04 -15.20
CA GLU A 81 -19.79 0.09 -14.29
C GLU A 81 -20.41 -0.35 -12.96
N ASP A 82 -20.91 -1.61 -12.89
CA ASP A 82 -21.47 -2.22 -11.69
C ASP A 82 -20.38 -2.71 -10.73
N ARG A 83 -19.46 -1.83 -10.36
CA ARG A 83 -18.37 -2.13 -9.41
C ARG A 83 -18.49 -1.24 -8.18
N ILE A 84 -17.93 -1.70 -7.06
CA ILE A 84 -17.89 -0.91 -5.83
C ILE A 84 -17.10 0.38 -6.09
N PRO A 85 -17.71 1.57 -5.96
CA PRO A 85 -16.99 2.83 -6.04
C PRO A 85 -16.32 3.12 -4.69
N TYR A 86 -15.12 2.57 -4.47
CA TYR A 86 -14.37 2.78 -3.24
C TYR A 86 -14.17 4.26 -2.94
N VAL A 87 -14.28 4.61 -1.66
CA VAL A 87 -14.26 6.00 -1.19
C VAL A 87 -13.21 6.22 -0.11
N SER A 88 -12.83 7.48 0.09
CA SER A 88 -12.13 7.98 1.26
C SER A 88 -13.02 8.93 2.05
N PHE A 89 -12.93 8.89 3.38
CA PHE A 89 -13.63 9.82 4.26
C PHE A 89 -12.99 11.21 4.18
N ARG A 90 -13.82 12.25 4.15
CA ARG A 90 -13.44 13.64 4.33
C ARG A 90 -14.52 14.34 5.15
N PRO A 91 -14.24 15.48 5.80
CA PRO A 91 -15.21 16.20 6.61
C PRO A 91 -16.49 16.62 5.86
N ASP A 92 -16.39 16.85 4.55
CA ASP A 92 -17.48 17.29 3.68
C ASP A 92 -18.13 16.13 2.88
N GLY A 93 -17.71 14.87 3.08
CA GLY A 93 -18.33 13.71 2.43
C GLY A 93 -17.37 12.56 2.09
N LEU A 94 -17.84 11.68 1.26
CA LEU A 94 -17.11 10.50 0.77
C LEU A 94 -16.58 10.77 -0.63
N TYR A 95 -15.28 10.76 -0.82
CA TYR A 95 -14.63 11.06 -2.10
C TYR A 95 -14.24 9.80 -2.84
N ASN A 96 -14.59 9.76 -4.13
CA ASN A 96 -14.26 8.69 -5.06
C ASN A 96 -13.54 9.24 -6.29
N PHE A 97 -12.58 8.50 -6.82
CA PHE A 97 -12.06 8.72 -8.16
C PHE A 97 -12.63 7.65 -9.09
N TRP A 98 -13.39 8.08 -10.10
CA TRP A 98 -14.14 7.20 -10.98
C TRP A 98 -13.70 7.32 -12.43
N GLN A 99 -13.52 6.17 -13.07
CA GLN A 99 -13.23 6.07 -14.50
C GLN A 99 -14.28 5.16 -15.15
N ASP A 100 -14.77 5.54 -16.32
CA ASP A 100 -15.69 4.77 -17.14
C ASP A 100 -15.41 5.03 -18.63
N LYS A 101 -16.26 4.49 -19.52
CA LYS A 101 -16.12 4.70 -20.98
C LYS A 101 -16.29 6.16 -21.41
N GLN A 102 -17.04 6.95 -20.66
CA GLN A 102 -17.30 8.36 -20.96
C GLN A 102 -16.23 9.26 -20.39
N ASN A 103 -15.64 8.83 -19.28
CA ASN A 103 -14.61 9.56 -18.55
C ASN A 103 -13.37 8.65 -18.33
N PRO A 104 -12.64 8.29 -19.41
CA PRO A 104 -11.51 7.36 -19.31
C PRO A 104 -10.32 7.91 -18.53
N LYS A 105 -10.17 9.24 -18.40
CA LYS A 105 -9.15 9.87 -17.56
C LYS A 105 -9.63 10.08 -16.13
N GLY A 106 -10.95 10.13 -15.91
CA GLY A 106 -11.61 10.02 -14.62
C GLY A 106 -12.11 11.30 -14.00
N LEU A 107 -12.99 11.11 -13.04
CA LEU A 107 -13.67 12.14 -12.26
C LEU A 107 -13.32 12.01 -10.77
N LEU A 108 -12.88 13.08 -10.14
CA LEU A 108 -12.89 13.18 -8.68
C LEU A 108 -14.27 13.68 -8.27
N ARG A 109 -14.97 12.90 -7.44
CA ARG A 109 -16.37 13.15 -7.11
C ARG A 109 -16.70 12.77 -5.67
N PRO A 110 -17.31 13.66 -4.87
CA PRO A 110 -17.89 13.37 -3.58
C PRO A 110 -19.34 12.90 -3.66
N THR A 111 -19.76 12.26 -2.57
CA THR A 111 -21.16 11.99 -2.22
C THR A 111 -21.32 12.04 -0.70
N THR A 112 -22.56 12.08 -0.20
CA THR A 112 -22.83 11.90 1.24
C THR A 112 -22.88 10.43 1.60
N LEU A 113 -22.67 10.11 2.89
CA LEU A 113 -22.82 8.72 3.38
C LEU A 113 -24.24 8.19 3.14
N GLU A 114 -25.28 9.01 3.41
CA GLU A 114 -26.69 8.62 3.16
C GLU A 114 -26.93 8.29 1.68
N SER A 115 -26.42 9.11 0.76
CA SER A 115 -26.50 8.83 -0.68
C SER A 115 -25.70 7.58 -1.05
N TYR A 116 -24.49 7.43 -0.51
CA TYR A 116 -23.63 6.26 -0.79
C TYR A 116 -24.26 4.94 -0.33
N GLN A 117 -25.05 4.95 0.74
CA GLN A 117 -25.81 3.79 1.24
C GLN A 117 -26.97 3.38 0.33
N SER A 118 -27.42 4.25 -0.56
CA SER A 118 -28.49 3.92 -1.53
C SER A 118 -27.96 3.04 -2.68
N ASP A 119 -28.89 2.42 -3.41
CA ASP A 119 -28.56 1.60 -4.60
C ASP A 119 -28.01 2.47 -5.75
N GLU A 120 -28.46 3.73 -5.84
CA GLU A 120 -28.07 4.69 -6.88
C GLU A 120 -27.51 5.97 -6.21
N PRO A 121 -26.23 6.01 -5.81
CA PRO A 121 -25.63 7.19 -5.18
C PRO A 121 -25.59 8.39 -6.13
N GLU A 122 -25.95 9.56 -5.61
CA GLU A 122 -25.78 10.84 -6.32
C GLU A 122 -24.33 11.33 -6.13
N TRP A 123 -23.63 11.61 -7.23
CA TRP A 123 -22.26 12.08 -7.25
C TRP A 123 -22.15 13.48 -7.81
N GLU A 124 -21.37 14.31 -7.15
CA GLU A 124 -21.03 15.65 -7.62
C GLU A 124 -19.63 15.65 -8.26
N THR A 125 -19.48 16.08 -9.51
CA THR A 125 -18.14 16.19 -10.12
C THR A 125 -17.43 17.42 -9.57
N VAL A 126 -16.23 17.20 -9.01
CA VAL A 126 -15.35 18.24 -8.47
C VAL A 126 -14.19 18.50 -9.43
N LEU A 127 -13.55 17.47 -9.95
CA LEU A 127 -12.50 17.59 -10.96
C LEU A 127 -12.77 16.59 -12.09
N ASP A 128 -12.88 17.10 -13.31
CA ASP A 128 -12.98 16.33 -14.55
C ASP A 128 -11.61 16.34 -15.24
N VAL A 129 -10.94 15.17 -15.20
CA VAL A 129 -9.58 15.03 -15.76
C VAL A 129 -9.61 14.95 -17.28
N ASP A 130 -10.70 14.45 -17.89
CA ASP A 130 -10.89 14.44 -19.34
C ASP A 130 -11.06 15.86 -19.90
N ALA A 131 -11.89 16.67 -19.25
CA ALA A 131 -12.06 18.07 -19.60
C ALA A 131 -10.77 18.88 -19.41
N LEU A 132 -10.03 18.64 -18.30
CA LEU A 132 -8.74 19.28 -18.06
C LEU A 132 -7.72 18.91 -19.13
N ALA A 133 -7.60 17.63 -19.47
CA ALA A 133 -6.68 17.12 -20.47
C ALA A 133 -6.98 17.74 -21.87
N ALA A 134 -8.26 17.80 -22.22
CA ALA A 134 -8.69 18.42 -23.48
C ALA A 134 -8.40 19.94 -23.54
N ALA A 135 -8.62 20.66 -22.43
CA ALA A 135 -8.39 22.09 -22.35
C ALA A 135 -6.89 22.45 -22.43
N GLU A 136 -6.02 21.62 -21.87
CA GLU A 136 -4.57 21.85 -21.83
C GLU A 136 -3.80 21.15 -22.95
N GLY A 137 -4.45 20.28 -23.75
CA GLY A 137 -3.82 19.48 -24.80
C GLY A 137 -2.77 18.51 -24.26
N LYS A 138 -3.08 17.88 -23.12
CA LYS A 138 -2.22 16.97 -22.36
C LYS A 138 -2.86 15.61 -22.18
N GLU A 139 -2.04 14.58 -21.91
CA GLU A 139 -2.50 13.24 -21.57
C GLU A 139 -2.52 13.04 -20.04
N TRP A 140 -3.24 13.91 -19.33
CA TRP A 140 -3.29 13.91 -17.89
C TRP A 140 -3.84 12.60 -17.31
N VAL A 141 -3.12 12.08 -16.32
CA VAL A 141 -3.52 10.97 -15.45
C VAL A 141 -3.47 11.49 -14.00
N TYR A 142 -4.57 11.34 -13.28
CA TYR A 142 -4.64 11.67 -11.86
C TYR A 142 -3.85 10.67 -11.03
N LYS A 143 -2.93 11.16 -10.21
CA LYS A 143 -2.04 10.35 -9.34
C LYS A 143 -2.34 10.55 -7.84
N GLY A 144 -3.43 11.24 -7.52
CA GLY A 144 -3.84 11.47 -6.14
C GLY A 144 -3.79 12.93 -5.72
N SER A 145 -4.06 13.16 -4.45
CA SER A 145 -4.05 14.50 -3.85
C SER A 145 -3.53 14.48 -2.42
N SER A 146 -2.84 15.56 -2.01
CA SER A 146 -2.51 15.86 -0.62
C SER A 146 -3.29 17.08 -0.19
N CYS A 147 -4.20 16.94 0.78
CA CYS A 147 -5.13 17.99 1.17
C CYS A 147 -4.78 18.57 2.54
N LEU A 148 -5.05 19.87 2.72
CA LEU A 148 -4.79 20.62 3.94
C LEU A 148 -5.81 20.26 5.03
N PRO A 149 -5.40 19.69 6.17
CA PRO A 149 -6.28 19.53 7.34
C PRO A 149 -6.65 20.90 7.98
N PRO A 150 -7.77 21.00 8.72
CA PRO A 150 -8.73 19.95 8.96
C PRO A 150 -9.81 19.82 7.86
N ALA A 151 -10.03 20.86 7.05
CA ALA A 151 -11.16 20.91 6.11
C ALA A 151 -10.98 19.97 4.89
N LEU A 152 -9.73 19.64 4.51
CA LEU A 152 -9.36 18.83 3.36
C LEU A 152 -9.94 19.32 2.01
N THR A 153 -10.31 20.60 1.92
CA THR A 153 -10.84 21.21 0.68
C THR A 153 -9.74 21.78 -0.21
N ARG A 154 -8.64 22.29 0.37
CA ARG A 154 -7.46 22.71 -0.38
C ARG A 154 -6.51 21.55 -0.61
N CYS A 155 -6.24 21.21 -1.86
CA CYS A 155 -5.47 20.01 -2.20
C CYS A 155 -4.38 20.31 -3.23
N MET A 156 -3.19 19.77 -3.03
CA MET A 156 -2.20 19.64 -4.09
C MET A 156 -2.56 18.41 -4.93
N ILE A 157 -3.03 18.65 -6.14
CA ILE A 157 -3.40 17.59 -7.09
C ILE A 157 -2.16 17.14 -7.86
N ALA A 158 -1.88 15.85 -7.84
CA ALA A 158 -0.79 15.22 -8.60
C ALA A 158 -1.29 14.77 -9.97
N LEU A 159 -0.65 15.26 -11.03
CA LEU A 159 -0.97 14.95 -12.41
C LEU A 159 0.29 14.43 -13.13
N SER A 160 0.15 13.34 -13.88
CA SER A 160 1.19 12.79 -14.73
C SER A 160 0.78 12.91 -16.20
N ASP A 161 1.69 13.34 -17.07
CA ASP A 161 1.45 13.43 -18.51
C ASP A 161 1.80 12.10 -19.18
N GLY A 162 0.77 11.34 -19.55
CA GLY A 162 0.92 10.00 -20.15
C GLY A 162 1.09 8.86 -19.17
N GLY A 163 0.91 9.08 -17.84
CA GLY A 163 0.92 8.03 -16.83
C GLY A 163 2.31 7.68 -16.27
N GLU A 164 3.33 8.47 -16.54
CA GLU A 164 4.67 8.37 -15.94
C GLU A 164 4.60 8.36 -14.40
N ASP A 165 5.64 7.87 -13.71
CA ASP A 165 5.73 7.94 -12.24
C ASP A 165 5.99 9.36 -11.76
N ALA A 166 6.68 10.16 -12.56
CA ALA A 166 6.89 11.57 -12.29
C ALA A 166 5.61 12.39 -12.49
N THR A 167 5.36 13.33 -11.58
CA THR A 167 4.16 14.16 -11.54
C THR A 167 4.49 15.65 -11.51
N ILE A 168 3.54 16.46 -11.90
CA ILE A 168 3.45 17.86 -11.48
C ILE A 168 2.42 17.99 -10.35
N LEU A 169 2.50 19.05 -9.56
CA LEU A 169 1.54 19.30 -8.47
C LEU A 169 0.98 20.73 -8.60
N ARG A 170 -0.32 20.84 -8.45
CA ARG A 170 -1.05 22.14 -8.53
C ARG A 170 -2.08 22.21 -7.43
N GLU A 171 -2.19 23.38 -6.81
CA GLU A 171 -3.17 23.64 -5.77
C GLU A 171 -4.56 23.86 -6.36
N PHE A 172 -5.54 23.16 -5.79
CA PHE A 172 -6.93 23.14 -6.20
C PHE A 172 -7.84 23.22 -4.98
N ASP A 173 -8.92 23.96 -5.07
CA ASP A 173 -9.96 24.03 -4.04
C ASP A 173 -11.16 23.18 -4.48
N THR A 174 -11.42 22.08 -3.75
CA THR A 174 -12.51 21.17 -4.05
C THR A 174 -13.89 21.78 -3.78
N SER A 175 -13.98 22.75 -2.87
CA SER A 175 -15.24 23.41 -2.52
C SER A 175 -15.70 24.43 -3.57
N THR A 176 -14.77 25.17 -4.17
CA THR A 176 -15.04 26.09 -5.27
C THR A 176 -14.89 25.45 -6.65
N LYS A 177 -14.22 24.28 -6.72
CA LYS A 177 -13.86 23.53 -7.94
C LYS A 177 -12.95 24.34 -8.87
N GLU A 178 -12.06 25.12 -8.30
CA GLU A 178 -11.18 26.02 -9.03
C GLU A 178 -9.70 25.77 -8.67
N TRP A 179 -8.84 25.98 -9.66
CA TRP A 179 -7.39 26.06 -9.43
C TRP A 179 -7.09 27.37 -8.73
N ILE A 180 -6.25 27.34 -7.69
CA ILE A 180 -5.87 28.54 -6.95
C ILE A 180 -4.88 29.35 -7.80
N GLU A 181 -5.24 30.58 -8.19
CA GLU A 181 -4.48 31.43 -9.13
C GLU A 181 -3.07 31.74 -8.59
N ASP A 182 -2.96 32.13 -7.30
CA ASP A 182 -1.69 32.38 -6.59
C ASP A 182 -1.31 31.18 -5.69
N GLY A 183 -1.75 29.98 -6.06
CA GLY A 183 -1.52 28.74 -5.32
C GLY A 183 -0.13 28.20 -5.47
N PHE A 184 0.15 27.12 -4.72
CA PHE A 184 1.36 26.35 -4.90
C PHE A 184 1.33 25.61 -6.25
N ILE A 185 2.40 25.74 -7.04
CA ILE A 185 2.55 25.08 -8.33
C ILE A 185 3.97 24.50 -8.43
N LEU A 186 4.07 23.18 -8.60
CA LEU A 186 5.30 22.46 -8.90
C LEU A 186 5.19 21.93 -10.33
N SER A 187 5.61 22.73 -11.30
CA SER A 187 5.45 22.47 -12.74
C SER A 187 6.50 21.52 -13.32
N GLU A 188 7.65 21.40 -12.65
CA GLU A 188 8.68 20.47 -13.08
C GLU A 188 8.30 19.04 -12.69
N LYS A 189 8.41 18.12 -13.64
CA LYS A 189 8.14 16.71 -13.40
C LYS A 189 9.17 16.14 -12.42
N SER A 190 8.68 15.44 -11.38
CA SER A 190 9.53 14.75 -10.42
C SER A 190 8.74 13.64 -9.75
N GLN A 191 9.41 12.65 -9.24
CA GLN A 191 8.89 11.78 -8.20
C GLN A 191 8.79 12.53 -6.86
N GLY A 192 8.19 11.89 -5.83
CA GLY A 192 7.99 12.49 -4.52
C GLY A 192 6.72 13.32 -4.43
N GLY A 193 6.59 14.14 -3.38
CA GLY A 193 5.33 14.80 -3.06
C GLY A 193 5.48 15.95 -2.09
N VAL A 194 4.35 16.33 -1.51
CA VAL A 194 4.25 17.40 -0.52
C VAL A 194 3.40 16.96 0.69
N SER A 195 3.65 17.61 1.83
CA SER A 195 2.82 17.54 3.02
C SER A 195 2.53 18.94 3.54
N TRP A 196 1.28 19.21 3.91
CA TRP A 196 0.86 20.50 4.42
C TRP A 196 1.30 20.71 5.88
N VAL A 197 1.98 21.82 6.14
CA VAL A 197 2.22 22.31 7.50
C VAL A 197 1.02 23.16 7.93
N ASP A 198 0.69 24.16 7.13
CA ASP A 198 -0.44 25.05 7.26
C ASP A 198 -0.83 25.58 5.86
N GLU A 199 -1.78 26.54 5.77
CA GLU A 199 -2.27 27.09 4.50
C GLU A 199 -1.20 27.79 3.65
N ASP A 200 -0.11 28.25 4.28
CA ASP A 200 0.96 29.02 3.65
C ASP A 200 2.31 28.29 3.62
N THR A 201 2.34 27.02 4.06
CA THR A 201 3.60 26.29 4.21
C THR A 201 3.46 24.83 3.81
N LEU A 202 4.35 24.38 2.93
CA LEU A 202 4.49 22.97 2.52
C LEU A 202 5.86 22.41 2.95
N LEU A 203 5.87 21.11 3.33
CA LEU A 203 7.04 20.26 3.24
C LEU A 203 7.09 19.70 1.81
N VAL A 204 8.23 19.82 1.14
CA VAL A 204 8.38 19.43 -0.26
C VAL A 204 9.56 18.49 -0.40
N GLY A 205 9.31 17.27 -0.89
CA GLY A 205 10.33 16.30 -1.30
C GLY A 205 10.23 16.09 -2.80
N ARG A 206 11.10 16.76 -3.58
CA ARG A 206 11.10 16.75 -5.04
C ARG A 206 12.53 16.83 -5.58
N ASP A 207 12.69 16.76 -6.89
CA ASP A 207 13.93 17.09 -7.56
C ASP A 207 14.21 18.60 -7.47
N PHE A 208 15.29 18.97 -6.81
CA PHE A 208 15.80 20.33 -6.72
C PHE A 208 17.13 20.50 -7.47
N GLY A 209 17.48 19.57 -8.35
CA GLY A 209 18.70 19.57 -9.14
C GLY A 209 19.78 18.63 -8.57
N GLU A 210 20.99 18.86 -9.01
CA GLU A 210 22.15 17.99 -8.69
C GLU A 210 22.30 17.73 -7.18
N GLY A 211 22.38 16.45 -6.81
CA GLY A 211 22.58 16.01 -5.44
C GLY A 211 21.32 16.02 -4.57
N THR A 212 20.12 15.98 -5.16
CA THR A 212 18.84 15.90 -4.44
C THR A 212 18.01 14.65 -4.74
N LEU A 213 18.47 13.83 -5.73
CA LEU A 213 17.89 12.53 -6.05
C LEU A 213 18.85 11.40 -5.67
N THR A 214 18.27 10.27 -5.22
CA THR A 214 18.97 9.02 -4.98
C THR A 214 19.42 8.36 -6.29
N GLU A 215 20.19 7.26 -6.19
CA GLU A 215 20.56 6.43 -7.33
C GLU A 215 19.34 5.82 -8.05
N SER A 216 18.21 5.69 -7.35
CA SER A 216 16.92 5.23 -7.88
C SER A 216 15.99 6.37 -8.35
N GLU A 217 16.52 7.59 -8.49
CA GLU A 217 15.81 8.80 -8.94
C GLU A 217 14.67 9.28 -8.04
N TYR A 218 14.64 8.85 -6.77
CA TYR A 218 13.70 9.38 -5.77
C TYR A 218 14.31 10.55 -4.98
N PRO A 219 13.49 11.55 -4.56
CA PRO A 219 13.99 12.62 -3.70
C PRO A 219 14.52 12.06 -2.38
N PHE A 220 15.66 12.60 -1.92
CA PHE A 220 16.19 12.32 -0.60
C PHE A 220 16.43 13.58 0.25
N THR A 221 15.88 14.72 -0.18
CA THR A 221 15.85 15.97 0.57
C THR A 221 14.43 16.44 0.80
N THR A 222 14.17 17.04 1.97
CA THR A 222 12.90 17.72 2.25
C THR A 222 13.18 19.19 2.55
N ARG A 223 12.36 20.05 1.95
CA ARG A 223 12.42 21.51 2.13
C ARG A 223 11.11 22.06 2.66
N ILE A 224 11.20 23.15 3.43
CA ILE A 224 10.04 23.99 3.76
C ILE A 224 9.92 25.05 2.70
N TRP A 225 8.73 25.11 2.07
CA TRP A 225 8.39 26.11 1.07
C TRP A 225 7.22 26.94 1.51
N LYS A 226 7.38 28.27 1.46
CA LYS A 226 6.36 29.23 1.87
C LYS A 226 5.63 29.84 0.68
N ARG A 227 4.31 30.03 0.80
CA ARG A 227 3.49 30.68 -0.19
C ARG A 227 4.07 32.04 -0.62
N GLY A 228 4.00 32.32 -1.91
CA GLY A 228 4.46 33.59 -2.47
C GLY A 228 5.99 33.73 -2.57
N THR A 229 6.76 32.68 -2.23
CA THR A 229 8.20 32.65 -2.48
C THR A 229 8.54 31.72 -3.65
N ASP A 230 9.70 31.93 -4.28
CA ASP A 230 10.20 31.00 -5.29
C ASP A 230 10.53 29.64 -4.62
N ILE A 231 10.22 28.54 -5.28
CA ILE A 231 10.55 27.19 -4.82
C ILE A 231 12.07 27.00 -4.67
N ALA A 232 12.88 27.71 -5.44
CA ALA A 232 14.33 27.69 -5.35
C ALA A 232 14.84 28.26 -3.99
N ASP A 233 14.05 29.12 -3.33
CA ASP A 233 14.33 29.68 -2.02
C ASP A 233 13.87 28.79 -0.86
N ALA A 234 13.23 27.63 -1.15
CA ALA A 234 12.77 26.71 -0.12
C ALA A 234 13.93 26.17 0.72
N THR A 235 13.78 26.25 2.05
CA THR A 235 14.82 25.88 3.02
C THR A 235 14.88 24.38 3.21
N GLU A 236 16.05 23.78 2.97
CA GLU A 236 16.28 22.36 3.27
C GLU A 236 16.28 22.13 4.79
N ILE A 237 15.49 21.14 5.24
CA ILE A 237 15.35 20.81 6.65
C ILE A 237 15.80 19.39 6.97
N PHE A 238 15.79 18.49 5.97
CA PHE A 238 16.21 17.11 6.14
C PHE A 238 16.88 16.58 4.88
N ARG A 239 17.88 15.72 5.07
CA ARG A 239 18.60 15.07 3.98
C ARG A 239 18.93 13.64 4.36
N GLY A 240 18.62 12.69 3.48
CA GLY A 240 19.07 11.30 3.52
C GLY A 240 20.43 11.12 2.82
N GLU A 241 20.68 9.91 2.34
CA GLU A 241 21.89 9.55 1.58
C GLU A 241 21.54 9.23 0.12
N PRO A 242 22.47 9.44 -0.82
CA PRO A 242 22.24 9.10 -2.23
C PRO A 242 21.93 7.61 -2.48
N THR A 243 22.39 6.74 -1.59
CA THR A 243 22.18 5.29 -1.63
C THR A 243 20.87 4.83 -0.99
N ASP A 244 20.11 5.73 -0.36
CA ASP A 244 18.78 5.42 0.14
C ASP A 244 17.82 5.16 -1.03
N VAL A 245 16.74 4.45 -0.78
CA VAL A 245 15.62 4.36 -1.75
C VAL A 245 14.94 5.73 -1.87
N SER A 246 14.65 6.37 -0.74
CA SER A 246 14.09 7.72 -0.67
C SER A 246 14.26 8.28 0.74
N ALA A 247 14.10 9.61 0.89
CA ALA A 247 13.94 10.21 2.21
C ALA A 247 12.88 11.31 2.17
N GLY A 248 12.25 11.59 3.32
CA GLY A 248 11.18 12.56 3.40
C GLY A 248 10.88 12.99 4.83
N ALA A 249 9.96 13.96 4.98
CA ALA A 249 9.43 14.35 6.28
C ALA A 249 7.92 14.60 6.21
N TYR A 250 7.24 14.42 7.33
CA TYR A 250 5.81 14.63 7.51
C TYR A 250 5.51 15.08 8.94
N LEU A 251 4.27 15.53 9.16
CA LEU A 251 3.81 15.94 10.49
C LEU A 251 3.01 14.84 11.15
N LEU A 252 3.34 14.56 12.40
CA LEU A 252 2.56 13.68 13.26
C LEU A 252 1.43 14.48 13.88
N ARG A 253 0.19 14.13 13.53
CA ARG A 253 -1.05 14.77 13.99
C ARG A 253 -1.91 13.76 14.74
N ASP A 254 -2.71 14.27 15.67
CA ASP A 254 -3.78 13.52 16.33
C ASP A 254 -5.13 13.65 15.59
N ALA A 255 -6.19 13.10 16.18
CA ALA A 255 -7.54 13.16 15.64
C ALA A 255 -8.10 14.60 15.53
N GLU A 256 -7.63 15.52 16.37
CA GLU A 256 -7.98 16.94 16.38
C GLU A 256 -7.10 17.80 15.44
N ASP A 257 -6.24 17.16 14.62
CA ASP A 257 -5.24 17.82 13.75
C ASP A 257 -4.15 18.61 14.48
N THR A 258 -3.99 18.40 15.79
CA THR A 258 -2.89 19.00 16.56
C THR A 258 -1.56 18.41 16.08
N ILE A 259 -0.63 19.28 15.73
CA ILE A 259 0.75 18.85 15.37
C ILE A 259 1.53 18.58 16.65
N HIS A 260 1.98 17.34 16.82
CA HIS A 260 2.79 16.92 17.97
C HIS A 260 4.28 16.85 17.67
N ALA A 261 4.64 16.53 16.43
CA ALA A 261 6.03 16.45 16.01
C ALA A 261 6.16 16.56 14.48
N MET A 262 7.37 16.88 14.04
CA MET A 262 7.80 16.65 12.67
C MET A 262 8.67 15.39 12.65
N ILE A 263 8.32 14.44 11.82
CA ILE A 263 9.02 13.16 11.63
C ILE A 263 9.72 13.18 10.29
N ALA A 264 10.98 12.76 10.26
CA ALA A 264 11.67 12.46 9.01
C ALA A 264 12.00 10.96 8.93
N TYR A 265 12.19 10.47 7.72
CA TYR A 265 12.60 9.10 7.47
C TYR A 265 13.64 8.98 6.36
N ARG A 266 14.45 7.93 6.44
CA ARG A 266 15.32 7.43 5.37
C ARG A 266 14.90 6.00 5.05
N GLY A 267 14.55 5.73 3.81
CA GLY A 267 14.33 4.38 3.29
C GLY A 267 15.69 3.78 2.91
N VAL A 268 16.36 3.14 3.85
CA VAL A 268 17.71 2.57 3.65
C VAL A 268 17.71 1.32 2.78
N SER A 269 16.55 0.66 2.68
CA SER A 269 16.24 -0.38 1.71
C SER A 269 14.74 -0.39 1.41
N PHE A 270 14.29 -1.29 0.52
CA PHE A 270 12.86 -1.41 0.21
C PHE A 270 11.99 -1.71 1.44
N HIS A 271 12.53 -2.45 2.41
CA HIS A 271 11.79 -2.89 3.62
C HIS A 271 12.28 -2.24 4.90
N GLU A 272 13.29 -1.38 4.88
CA GLU A 272 13.90 -0.83 6.08
C GLU A 272 13.91 0.68 6.05
N ARG A 273 13.49 1.30 7.15
CA ARG A 273 13.48 2.74 7.34
C ARG A 273 14.11 3.13 8.66
N GLU A 274 14.84 4.22 8.64
CA GLU A 274 15.27 4.92 9.83
C GLU A 274 14.38 6.14 10.02
N TYR A 275 13.94 6.36 11.26
CA TYR A 275 13.08 7.49 11.59
C TYR A 275 13.79 8.48 12.52
N TYR A 276 13.43 9.73 12.35
CA TYR A 276 13.96 10.86 13.09
C TYR A 276 12.82 11.77 13.52
N VAL A 277 12.94 12.38 14.70
CA VAL A 277 12.00 13.40 15.18
C VAL A 277 12.74 14.72 15.37
N SER A 278 12.10 15.82 15.00
CA SER A 278 12.63 17.16 15.24
C SER A 278 12.37 17.57 16.69
N ILE A 279 13.44 17.85 17.44
CA ILE A 279 13.42 18.36 18.82
C ILE A 279 14.35 19.57 18.87
N ASP A 280 13.84 20.73 19.27
CA ASP A 280 14.61 21.98 19.35
C ASP A 280 15.41 22.31 18.06
N ASP A 281 14.78 22.10 16.90
CA ASP A 281 15.34 22.25 15.54
C ASP A 281 16.44 21.24 15.15
N ASP A 282 16.78 20.28 16.01
CA ASP A 282 17.70 19.19 15.71
C ASP A 282 16.96 17.88 15.38
N TRP A 283 17.53 17.07 14.49
CA TRP A 283 16.99 15.73 14.16
C TRP A 283 17.57 14.66 15.08
N VAL A 284 16.72 14.09 15.92
CA VAL A 284 17.04 12.98 16.82
C VAL A 284 16.59 11.68 16.18
N LYS A 285 17.53 10.76 15.94
CA LYS A 285 17.21 9.42 15.43
C LYS A 285 16.41 8.64 16.49
N LEU A 286 15.32 8.01 16.07
CA LEU A 286 14.56 7.10 16.92
C LEU A 286 15.30 5.77 17.07
N ASP A 287 15.41 5.28 18.31
CA ASP A 287 15.98 3.97 18.63
C ASP A 287 14.92 2.88 18.52
N ILE A 288 14.47 2.67 17.27
CA ILE A 288 13.52 1.64 16.89
C ILE A 288 14.13 0.77 15.79
N PRO A 289 13.71 -0.51 15.64
CA PRO A 289 14.18 -1.36 14.55
C PRO A 289 13.90 -0.72 13.18
N ALA A 290 14.79 -0.95 12.21
CA ALA A 290 14.61 -0.44 10.84
C ALA A 290 13.35 -1.00 10.13
N LYS A 291 12.76 -2.08 10.65
CA LYS A 291 11.48 -2.65 10.21
C LYS A 291 10.32 -2.32 11.17
N ALA A 292 10.47 -1.31 12.01
CA ALA A 292 9.37 -0.74 12.77
C ALA A 292 8.76 0.44 12.02
N ASN A 293 7.45 0.59 12.12
CA ASN A 293 6.70 1.65 11.45
C ASN A 293 5.77 2.35 12.44
N PRO A 294 5.78 3.69 12.53
CA PRO A 294 4.78 4.43 13.28
C PRO A 294 3.43 4.34 12.55
N TYR A 295 2.35 4.12 13.31
CA TYR A 295 0.98 4.17 12.78
C TYR A 295 0.34 5.54 12.97
N GLY A 296 0.50 6.17 14.12
CA GLY A 296 -0.16 7.41 14.48
C GLY A 296 -0.44 7.49 15.97
N ILE A 297 -1.40 8.34 16.33
CA ILE A 297 -1.78 8.63 17.72
C ILE A 297 -3.25 8.22 17.92
N VAL A 298 -3.53 7.50 19.00
CA VAL A 298 -4.87 7.16 19.49
C VAL A 298 -4.90 7.39 21.00
N ASP A 299 -5.85 8.19 21.50
CA ASP A 299 -6.04 8.46 22.92
C ASP A 299 -4.75 8.81 23.68
N GLY A 300 -3.93 9.70 23.11
CA GLY A 300 -2.68 10.12 23.71
C GLY A 300 -1.60 9.05 23.75
N GLN A 301 -1.73 7.99 22.95
CA GLN A 301 -0.75 6.93 22.76
C GLN A 301 -0.19 6.98 21.35
N ILE A 302 1.12 7.04 21.19
CA ILE A 302 1.76 6.85 19.89
C ILE A 302 1.99 5.35 19.63
N LEU A 303 1.57 4.88 18.46
CA LEU A 303 1.54 3.47 18.09
C LEU A 303 2.60 3.13 17.07
N TYR A 304 3.26 1.99 17.28
CA TYR A 304 4.25 1.41 16.37
C TYR A 304 3.94 -0.05 16.08
N SER A 305 4.26 -0.50 14.88
CA SER A 305 4.41 -1.93 14.61
C SER A 305 5.88 -2.25 14.34
N THR A 306 6.28 -3.50 14.57
CA THR A 306 7.59 -4.01 14.18
C THR A 306 7.45 -5.33 13.44
N ASP A 307 8.20 -5.51 12.35
CA ASP A 307 8.21 -6.76 11.57
C ASP A 307 9.39 -7.67 11.99
N VAL A 308 10.10 -7.30 13.05
CA VAL A 308 11.19 -8.07 13.66
C VAL A 308 11.09 -8.02 15.18
N ASP A 309 11.78 -8.93 15.86
CA ASP A 309 11.90 -8.87 17.31
C ASP A 309 12.56 -7.55 17.74
N TRP A 310 11.93 -6.86 18.69
CA TRP A 310 12.45 -5.62 19.26
C TRP A 310 12.78 -5.79 20.74
N THR A 311 14.05 -5.77 21.09
CA THR A 311 14.51 -5.91 22.49
C THR A 311 14.88 -4.56 23.08
N VAL A 312 14.26 -4.22 24.22
CA VAL A 312 14.54 -3.01 24.99
C VAL A 312 14.82 -3.43 26.45
N GLY A 313 16.06 -3.28 26.91
CA GLY A 313 16.46 -3.83 28.20
C GLY A 313 16.29 -5.33 28.27
N ASP A 314 15.52 -5.81 29.25
CA ASP A 314 15.23 -7.24 29.44
C ASP A 314 13.92 -7.69 28.75
N GLN A 315 13.20 -6.79 28.08
CA GLN A 315 11.95 -7.08 27.41
C GLN A 315 12.15 -7.24 25.90
N THR A 316 11.58 -8.30 25.32
CA THR A 316 11.54 -8.50 23.87
C THR A 316 10.08 -8.48 23.41
N PHE A 317 9.79 -7.62 22.43
CA PHE A 317 8.53 -7.58 21.69
C PHE A 317 8.72 -8.45 20.45
N PRO A 318 7.90 -9.49 20.23
CA PRO A 318 8.03 -10.35 19.06
C PRO A 318 7.81 -9.60 17.74
N ALA A 319 8.32 -10.13 16.64
CA ALA A 319 7.97 -9.67 15.29
C ALA A 319 6.44 -9.60 15.10
N ASP A 320 5.99 -8.70 14.23
CA ASP A 320 4.58 -8.38 13.96
C ASP A 320 3.81 -7.76 15.14
N SER A 321 4.47 -7.41 16.25
CA SER A 321 3.80 -6.78 17.42
C SER A 321 3.32 -5.36 17.12
N LEU A 322 2.22 -4.99 17.81
CA LEU A 322 1.76 -3.61 18.00
C LEU A 322 2.20 -3.13 19.38
N ILE A 323 2.83 -1.97 19.42
CA ILE A 323 3.48 -1.38 20.60
C ILE A 323 2.99 0.05 20.76
N ALA A 324 2.68 0.45 21.99
CA ALA A 324 2.28 1.81 22.35
C ALA A 324 3.28 2.47 23.27
N MET A 325 3.35 3.80 23.23
CA MET A 325 4.05 4.66 24.16
C MET A 325 3.15 5.84 24.50
N ASP A 326 3.16 6.27 25.76
CA ASP A 326 2.51 7.53 26.16
C ASP A 326 3.09 8.70 25.36
N LEU A 327 2.23 9.49 24.72
CA LEU A 327 2.64 10.56 23.81
C LEU A 327 3.46 11.65 24.50
N GLU A 328 3.11 12.03 25.73
CA GLU A 328 3.84 13.08 26.47
C GLU A 328 5.21 12.58 26.94
N ALA A 329 5.31 11.32 27.35
CA ALA A 329 6.59 10.70 27.65
C ALA A 329 7.47 10.57 26.37
N TRP A 330 6.84 10.21 25.24
CA TRP A 330 7.52 10.12 23.94
C TRP A 330 8.04 11.49 23.47
N LYS A 331 7.24 12.55 23.61
CA LYS A 331 7.65 13.94 23.29
C LYS A 331 8.81 14.40 24.17
N ALA A 332 8.84 13.97 25.43
CA ALA A 332 9.93 14.32 26.35
C ALA A 332 11.25 13.61 26.00
N ASP A 333 11.22 12.32 25.69
CA ASP A 333 12.35 11.54 25.18
C ASP A 333 11.83 10.27 24.47
N PRO A 334 11.78 10.25 23.13
CA PRO A 334 11.22 9.14 22.37
C PRO A 334 11.98 7.82 22.54
N ASN A 335 13.28 7.89 22.86
CA ASN A 335 14.12 6.71 23.00
C ASN A 335 14.00 6.06 24.39
N VAL A 336 13.65 6.85 25.41
CA VAL A 336 13.51 6.42 26.81
C VAL A 336 12.07 6.08 27.19
N ALA A 337 11.06 6.67 26.51
CA ALA A 337 9.65 6.41 26.75
C ALA A 337 9.35 4.92 26.90
N ALA A 338 8.58 4.56 27.93
CA ALA A 338 8.21 3.17 28.21
C ALA A 338 7.39 2.58 27.05
N LYS A 339 7.75 1.36 26.63
CA LYS A 339 7.08 0.63 25.57
C LYS A 339 6.10 -0.36 26.18
N THR A 340 4.86 -0.34 25.71
CA THR A 340 3.78 -1.24 26.15
C THR A 340 3.39 -2.15 24.99
N LEU A 341 3.40 -3.46 25.23
CA LEU A 341 2.87 -4.41 24.24
C LEU A 341 1.34 -4.30 24.19
N VAL A 342 0.80 -3.89 23.03
CA VAL A 342 -0.65 -3.86 22.79
C VAL A 342 -1.13 -5.22 22.28
N TRP A 343 -0.39 -5.76 21.30
CA TRP A 343 -0.70 -7.06 20.70
C TRP A 343 0.56 -7.71 20.14
N ALA A 344 0.60 -9.04 20.17
CA ALA A 344 1.60 -9.85 19.48
C ALA A 344 0.90 -11.05 18.82
N PRO A 345 1.38 -11.50 17.64
CA PRO A 345 0.79 -12.65 16.98
C PRO A 345 1.05 -13.93 17.78
N ALA A 346 0.07 -14.83 17.78
CA ALA A 346 0.25 -16.22 18.24
C ALA A 346 0.90 -17.07 17.12
N GLU A 347 1.18 -18.33 17.43
CA GLU A 347 1.67 -19.29 16.44
C GLU A 347 0.69 -19.34 15.24
N ARG A 348 1.22 -19.24 14.01
CA ARG A 348 0.48 -19.20 12.73
C ARG A 348 -0.36 -17.94 12.51
N GLN A 349 -0.16 -16.89 13.30
CA GLN A 349 -0.73 -15.58 13.06
C GLN A 349 0.32 -14.63 12.47
N THR A 350 -0.12 -13.74 11.59
CA THR A 350 0.72 -12.68 11.03
C THR A 350 -0.11 -11.42 10.79
N LYS A 351 0.49 -10.27 11.04
CA LYS A 351 -0.10 -8.96 10.77
C LYS A 351 -0.19 -8.71 9.26
N ARG A 352 -1.28 -8.10 8.79
CA ARG A 352 -1.52 -7.73 7.39
C ARG A 352 -1.64 -6.23 7.15
N GLY A 353 -1.55 -5.45 8.17
CA GLY A 353 -1.70 -4.01 8.13
C GLY A 353 -2.53 -3.52 9.31
N GLY A 354 -2.80 -2.23 9.32
CA GLY A 354 -3.62 -1.62 10.35
C GLY A 354 -4.10 -0.25 9.92
N ALA A 355 -5.07 0.27 10.64
CA ALA A 355 -5.62 1.60 10.46
C ALA A 355 -6.02 2.16 11.82
N ILE A 356 -6.06 3.48 11.91
CA ILE A 356 -6.59 4.18 13.08
C ILE A 356 -7.90 4.89 12.72
N THR A 357 -8.76 4.99 13.70
CA THR A 357 -9.89 5.91 13.75
C THR A 357 -9.67 6.91 14.88
N ALA A 358 -10.62 7.80 15.15
CA ALA A 358 -10.45 8.80 16.20
C ALA A 358 -10.08 8.19 17.56
N ASN A 359 -10.70 7.06 17.94
CA ASN A 359 -10.56 6.47 19.28
C ASN A 359 -10.03 5.03 19.27
N SER A 360 -9.73 4.44 18.11
CA SER A 360 -9.39 3.02 18.02
C SER A 360 -8.23 2.74 17.06
N MET A 361 -7.47 1.68 17.35
CA MET A 361 -6.51 1.07 16.44
C MET A 361 -7.08 -0.26 15.93
N PHE A 362 -7.00 -0.49 14.63
CA PHE A 362 -7.39 -1.74 13.98
C PHE A 362 -6.19 -2.46 13.42
N VAL A 363 -6.11 -3.77 13.66
CA VAL A 363 -5.08 -4.65 13.08
C VAL A 363 -5.76 -5.72 12.24
N GLY A 364 -5.51 -5.66 10.94
CA GLY A 364 -5.81 -6.78 10.05
C GLY A 364 -4.77 -7.88 10.22
N MET A 365 -5.20 -9.12 10.35
CA MET A 365 -4.31 -10.25 10.56
C MET A 365 -4.79 -11.49 9.80
N LEU A 366 -3.88 -12.42 9.56
CA LEU A 366 -4.20 -13.78 9.18
C LEU A 366 -4.02 -14.69 10.37
N ASP A 367 -5.00 -15.53 10.63
CA ASP A 367 -4.96 -16.61 11.60
C ASP A 367 -5.08 -17.93 10.83
N ASN A 368 -3.95 -18.62 10.64
CA ASN A 368 -3.89 -19.80 9.80
C ASN A 368 -4.47 -19.58 8.38
N VAL A 369 -4.08 -18.44 7.75
CA VAL A 369 -4.53 -17.88 6.45
C VAL A 369 -5.98 -17.40 6.37
N VAL A 370 -6.75 -17.46 7.47
CA VAL A 370 -8.07 -16.86 7.57
C VAL A 370 -7.94 -15.40 7.99
N GLY A 371 -8.55 -14.49 7.23
CA GLY A 371 -8.56 -13.06 7.52
C GLY A 371 -9.37 -12.75 8.78
N LYS A 372 -8.83 -11.89 9.63
CA LYS A 372 -9.49 -11.33 10.81
C LYS A 372 -9.10 -9.88 10.99
N VAL A 373 -9.93 -9.12 11.71
CA VAL A 373 -9.60 -7.77 12.17
C VAL A 373 -9.80 -7.71 13.68
N LEU A 374 -8.80 -7.21 14.39
CA LEU A 374 -8.87 -6.89 15.80
C LEU A 374 -8.99 -5.38 15.97
N LYS A 375 -9.90 -4.93 16.84
CA LYS A 375 -10.03 -3.57 17.28
C LYS A 375 -9.39 -3.44 18.65
N PHE A 376 -8.69 -2.34 18.91
CA PHE A 376 -8.03 -2.01 20.16
C PHE A 376 -8.45 -0.62 20.60
N ASP A 377 -8.96 -0.51 21.82
CA ASP A 377 -9.33 0.74 22.49
C ASP A 377 -8.43 0.93 23.73
N PHE A 378 -8.06 2.18 24.03
CA PHE A 378 -7.31 2.50 25.25
C PHE A 378 -8.28 3.03 26.31
N VAL A 379 -8.62 2.18 27.30
CA VAL A 379 -9.65 2.47 28.30
C VAL A 379 -9.06 2.36 29.70
N ASP A 380 -9.25 3.41 30.53
CA ASP A 380 -8.78 3.45 31.91
C ASP A 380 -7.26 3.14 32.09
N GLY A 381 -6.45 3.47 31.08
CA GLY A 381 -4.99 3.26 31.09
C GLY A 381 -4.55 1.87 30.62
N GLU A 382 -5.44 1.07 30.09
CA GLU A 382 -5.15 -0.28 29.57
C GLU A 382 -5.69 -0.45 28.14
N TRP A 383 -4.98 -1.23 27.31
CA TRP A 383 -5.45 -1.63 26.01
C TRP A 383 -6.39 -2.82 26.11
N VAL A 384 -7.62 -2.65 25.61
CA VAL A 384 -8.61 -3.71 25.47
C VAL A 384 -8.80 -4.05 24.01
N SER A 385 -9.05 -5.32 23.68
CA SER A 385 -9.23 -5.75 22.29
C SER A 385 -10.48 -6.58 22.11
N GLU A 386 -11.09 -6.43 20.94
CA GLU A 386 -12.19 -7.26 20.46
C GLU A 386 -11.97 -7.66 19.00
N GLN A 387 -12.49 -8.82 18.59
CA GLN A 387 -12.51 -9.20 17.18
C GLN A 387 -13.72 -8.55 16.51
N VAL A 388 -13.49 -7.88 15.37
CA VAL A 388 -14.58 -7.34 14.56
C VAL A 388 -15.39 -8.49 13.95
N GLU A 389 -16.70 -8.47 14.09
CA GLU A 389 -17.60 -9.49 13.56
C GLU A 389 -17.77 -9.33 12.03
N LEU A 390 -17.05 -10.13 11.26
CA LEU A 390 -17.10 -10.21 9.81
C LEU A 390 -17.19 -11.69 9.37
N PRO A 391 -17.64 -12.00 8.14
CA PRO A 391 -17.71 -13.37 7.66
C PRO A 391 -16.38 -14.11 7.73
N ASP A 392 -16.42 -15.37 8.16
CA ASP A 392 -15.26 -16.26 8.25
C ASP A 392 -14.83 -16.81 6.87
N ASN A 393 -13.62 -17.39 6.82
CA ASN A 393 -13.04 -18.08 5.65
C ASN A 393 -12.84 -17.19 4.41
N ALA A 394 -12.60 -15.91 4.61
CA ALA A 394 -12.38 -14.94 3.57
C ALA A 394 -11.10 -14.14 3.82
N THR A 395 -10.64 -13.45 2.81
CA THR A 395 -9.69 -12.36 2.96
C THR A 395 -10.43 -11.12 3.42
N ILE A 396 -9.97 -10.53 4.52
CA ILE A 396 -10.52 -9.31 5.08
C ILE A 396 -9.48 -8.20 4.92
N GLY A 397 -9.89 -7.06 4.38
CA GLY A 397 -9.09 -5.85 4.26
C GLY A 397 -9.79 -4.66 4.91
N ILE A 398 -9.05 -3.66 5.36
CA ILE A 398 -9.58 -2.35 5.73
C ILE A 398 -9.57 -1.50 4.46
N ALA A 399 -10.74 -1.08 4.00
CA ALA A 399 -10.91 -0.33 2.75
C ALA A 399 -10.76 1.19 2.93
N ALA A 400 -11.28 1.70 4.04
CA ALA A 400 -11.16 3.10 4.44
C ALA A 400 -11.35 3.22 5.96
N SER A 401 -10.70 4.19 6.58
CA SER A 401 -10.91 4.59 7.98
C SER A 401 -10.89 6.11 8.07
N ASP A 402 -11.60 6.65 9.04
CA ASP A 402 -11.63 8.08 9.33
C ASP A 402 -10.95 8.34 10.67
N ASP A 403 -9.82 9.00 10.64
CA ASP A 403 -9.05 9.35 11.84
C ASP A 403 -9.68 10.51 12.64
N LYS A 404 -10.79 11.07 12.18
CA LYS A 404 -11.57 12.13 12.88
C LYS A 404 -12.84 11.61 13.52
N THR A 405 -13.31 10.45 13.09
CA THR A 405 -14.46 9.74 13.66
C THR A 405 -14.11 8.27 13.82
N ASP A 406 -15.06 7.44 14.28
CA ASP A 406 -14.85 5.99 14.36
C ASP A 406 -15.43 5.23 13.15
N GLN A 407 -15.64 5.94 12.04
CA GLN A 407 -16.11 5.35 10.80
C GLN A 407 -15.02 4.52 10.12
N ILE A 408 -15.39 3.30 9.71
CA ILE A 408 -14.45 2.39 9.05
C ILE A 408 -15.19 1.48 8.07
N MET A 409 -14.54 1.14 6.98
CA MET A 409 -15.02 0.22 5.96
C MET A 409 -14.10 -0.97 5.79
N TYR A 410 -14.69 -2.16 5.62
CA TYR A 410 -13.96 -3.40 5.40
C TYR A 410 -14.35 -4.05 4.09
N THR A 411 -13.39 -4.70 3.43
CA THR A 411 -13.66 -5.61 2.32
C THR A 411 -13.57 -7.04 2.80
N VAL A 412 -14.52 -7.85 2.35
CA VAL A 412 -14.52 -9.31 2.54
C VAL A 412 -14.59 -9.95 1.16
N SER A 413 -13.67 -10.86 0.83
CA SER A 413 -13.59 -11.48 -0.49
C SER A 413 -13.11 -12.92 -0.40
N GLY A 414 -13.75 -13.82 -1.13
CA GLY A 414 -13.31 -15.20 -1.37
C GLY A 414 -13.00 -15.44 -2.84
N PHE A 415 -12.57 -16.65 -3.21
CA PHE A 415 -12.36 -16.99 -4.63
C PHE A 415 -13.67 -17.06 -5.41
N LEU A 416 -14.71 -17.59 -4.80
CA LEU A 416 -16.02 -17.84 -5.40
C LEU A 416 -17.07 -16.78 -5.03
N GLU A 417 -16.84 -16.05 -3.95
CA GLU A 417 -17.75 -15.04 -3.41
C GLU A 417 -17.31 -13.64 -3.87
N PRO A 418 -18.20 -12.86 -4.49
CA PRO A 418 -17.93 -11.47 -4.87
C PRO A 418 -17.50 -10.62 -3.68
N THR A 419 -16.58 -9.70 -3.92
CA THR A 419 -16.12 -8.76 -2.90
C THR A 419 -17.28 -7.95 -2.35
N THR A 420 -17.41 -7.95 -1.03
CA THR A 420 -18.44 -7.20 -0.30
C THR A 420 -17.77 -6.14 0.59
N LEU A 421 -18.28 -4.92 0.52
CA LEU A 421 -17.88 -3.79 1.35
C LEU A 421 -18.82 -3.71 2.55
N TYR A 422 -18.24 -3.67 3.74
CA TYR A 422 -18.92 -3.48 5.02
C TYR A 422 -18.59 -2.11 5.59
N TYR A 423 -19.51 -1.56 6.37
CA TYR A 423 -19.36 -0.26 7.05
C TYR A 423 -19.84 -0.34 8.48
N THR A 424 -19.19 0.39 9.36
CA THR A 424 -19.65 0.74 10.71
C THR A 424 -19.22 2.16 11.07
N ASP A 425 -19.99 2.80 11.94
CA ASP A 425 -19.65 4.07 12.59
C ASP A 425 -18.89 3.87 13.93
N GLY A 426 -18.47 2.63 14.22
CA GLY A 426 -17.80 2.25 15.46
C GLY A 426 -18.75 1.88 16.61
N SER A 427 -20.04 2.22 16.54
CA SER A 427 -21.02 1.97 17.60
C SER A 427 -21.84 0.69 17.40
N THR A 428 -21.86 0.14 16.18
CA THR A 428 -22.61 -1.05 15.79
C THR A 428 -21.69 -2.07 15.11
N ALA A 429 -22.13 -3.33 15.01
CA ALA A 429 -21.45 -4.31 14.18
C ALA A 429 -21.43 -3.87 12.70
N PRO A 430 -20.39 -4.23 11.92
CA PRO A 430 -20.34 -3.88 10.51
C PRO A 430 -21.53 -4.43 9.71
N GLU A 431 -22.15 -3.58 8.91
CA GLU A 431 -23.26 -3.95 8.02
C GLU A 431 -22.80 -3.93 6.54
N VAL A 432 -23.43 -4.76 5.71
CA VAL A 432 -23.17 -4.78 4.26
C VAL A 432 -23.57 -3.44 3.66
N LEU A 433 -22.61 -2.79 3.01
CA LEU A 433 -22.80 -1.52 2.34
C LEU A 433 -22.98 -1.69 0.84
N LYS A 434 -22.08 -2.45 0.19
CA LYS A 434 -22.13 -2.74 -1.24
C LYS A 434 -21.51 -4.11 -1.53
N THR A 435 -21.94 -4.73 -2.63
CA THR A 435 -21.37 -6.00 -3.11
C THR A 435 -21.05 -5.87 -4.60
N SER A 436 -19.90 -6.35 -5.01
CA SER A 436 -19.55 -6.47 -6.43
C SER A 436 -20.49 -7.46 -7.13
N PRO A 437 -20.79 -7.29 -8.43
CA PRO A 437 -21.61 -8.25 -9.15
C PRO A 437 -20.95 -9.62 -9.24
N ALA A 438 -21.77 -10.68 -9.33
CA ALA A 438 -21.31 -12.01 -9.65
C ALA A 438 -21.06 -12.11 -11.16
N TYR A 439 -19.81 -12.31 -11.56
CA TYR A 439 -19.41 -12.40 -12.97
C TYR A 439 -19.44 -13.82 -13.52
N PHE A 440 -19.49 -14.84 -12.67
CA PHE A 440 -19.59 -16.25 -13.04
C PHE A 440 -20.46 -17.01 -12.04
N ASP A 441 -20.93 -18.20 -12.43
CA ASP A 441 -21.71 -19.08 -11.56
C ASP A 441 -20.78 -20.00 -10.75
N PRO A 442 -20.66 -19.84 -9.43
CA PRO A 442 -19.84 -20.69 -8.59
C PRO A 442 -20.53 -22.01 -8.19
N ALA A 443 -21.78 -22.25 -8.65
CA ALA A 443 -22.54 -23.44 -8.26
C ALA A 443 -21.81 -24.74 -8.63
N GLY A 444 -21.65 -25.62 -7.65
CA GLY A 444 -20.93 -26.88 -7.85
C GLY A 444 -19.41 -26.75 -7.86
N MET A 445 -18.85 -25.59 -7.47
CA MET A 445 -17.42 -25.40 -7.23
C MET A 445 -17.11 -25.44 -5.73
N GLU A 446 -15.87 -25.79 -5.39
CA GLU A 446 -15.38 -25.81 -4.03
C GLU A 446 -13.96 -25.26 -3.96
N VAL A 447 -13.60 -24.71 -2.81
CA VAL A 447 -12.26 -24.22 -2.47
C VAL A 447 -11.68 -25.08 -1.37
N GLU A 448 -10.51 -25.63 -1.60
CA GLU A 448 -9.76 -26.41 -0.60
C GLU A 448 -8.39 -25.79 -0.39
N GLN A 449 -7.90 -25.88 0.85
CA GLN A 449 -6.56 -25.45 1.21
C GLN A 449 -5.68 -26.67 1.49
N PHE A 450 -4.46 -26.68 0.95
CA PHE A 450 -3.46 -27.70 1.13
C PHE A 450 -2.11 -27.10 1.51
N GLU A 451 -1.17 -27.97 1.85
CA GLU A 451 0.24 -27.60 2.10
C GLU A 451 1.18 -28.42 1.20
N ALA A 452 2.03 -27.72 0.45
CA ALA A 452 3.17 -28.34 -0.20
C ALA A 452 4.41 -28.28 0.72
N THR A 453 5.33 -29.24 0.55
CA THR A 453 6.58 -29.22 1.31
C THR A 453 7.72 -28.82 0.38
N SER A 454 8.36 -27.67 0.66
CA SER A 454 9.54 -27.20 -0.04
C SER A 454 10.76 -28.10 0.19
N LYS A 455 11.82 -27.95 -0.61
CA LYS A 455 13.06 -28.73 -0.50
C LYS A 455 13.75 -28.59 0.86
N ASP A 456 13.59 -27.45 1.52
CA ASP A 456 14.12 -27.16 2.86
C ASP A 456 13.20 -27.63 4.01
N GLY A 457 12.04 -28.23 3.68
CA GLY A 457 11.05 -28.73 4.64
C GLY A 457 9.96 -27.72 5.01
N THR A 458 10.05 -26.49 4.52
CA THR A 458 9.03 -25.46 4.77
C THR A 458 7.68 -25.87 4.22
N LYS A 459 6.62 -25.68 5.00
CA LYS A 459 5.24 -25.90 4.58
C LYS A 459 4.69 -24.66 3.89
N ILE A 460 4.29 -24.82 2.63
CA ILE A 460 3.77 -23.75 1.78
C ILE A 460 2.29 -24.00 1.57
N PRO A 461 1.41 -23.15 2.13
CA PRO A 461 -0.03 -23.26 1.91
C PRO A 461 -0.37 -22.88 0.47
N TYR A 462 -1.31 -23.58 -0.14
CA TYR A 462 -1.91 -23.20 -1.42
C TYR A 462 -3.39 -23.53 -1.45
N PHE A 463 -4.12 -22.81 -2.28
CA PHE A 463 -5.55 -23.01 -2.50
C PHE A 463 -5.78 -23.72 -3.82
N LEU A 464 -6.78 -24.56 -3.84
CA LEU A 464 -7.29 -25.22 -5.05
C LEU A 464 -8.78 -24.91 -5.20
N VAL A 465 -9.11 -24.25 -6.31
CA VAL A 465 -10.50 -24.00 -6.72
C VAL A 465 -10.84 -25.02 -7.81
N LYS A 466 -11.87 -25.82 -7.62
CA LYS A 466 -12.21 -26.93 -8.51
C LYS A 466 -13.69 -27.25 -8.49
N PRO A 467 -14.22 -27.98 -9.51
CA PRO A 467 -15.55 -28.59 -9.41
C PRO A 467 -15.66 -29.54 -8.23
N ALA A 468 -16.78 -29.49 -7.51
CA ALA A 468 -17.05 -30.39 -6.39
C ALA A 468 -17.05 -31.85 -6.85
N GLY A 469 -16.35 -32.69 -6.08
CA GLY A 469 -16.24 -34.11 -6.40
C GLY A 469 -15.34 -34.47 -7.59
N MET A 470 -14.55 -33.54 -8.10
CA MET A 470 -13.55 -33.79 -9.15
C MET A 470 -12.51 -34.80 -8.68
N GLU A 471 -12.27 -35.83 -9.50
CA GLU A 471 -11.17 -36.80 -9.23
C GLU A 471 -9.82 -36.17 -9.59
N MET A 472 -8.86 -36.23 -8.67
CA MET A 472 -7.49 -35.70 -8.84
C MET A 472 -6.59 -36.75 -9.50
N ASP A 473 -6.83 -37.09 -10.76
CA ASP A 473 -6.12 -38.12 -11.52
C ASP A 473 -4.97 -37.58 -12.40
N GLY A 474 -4.77 -36.25 -12.39
CA GLY A 474 -3.73 -35.56 -13.15
C GLY A 474 -4.07 -35.30 -14.61
N THR A 475 -5.33 -35.52 -15.03
CA THR A 475 -5.76 -35.28 -16.42
C THR A 475 -6.45 -33.93 -16.63
N THR A 476 -6.92 -33.30 -15.56
CA THR A 476 -7.64 -32.04 -15.64
C THR A 476 -6.68 -30.87 -15.92
N PRO A 477 -6.93 -30.04 -16.96
CA PRO A 477 -6.19 -28.82 -17.19
C PRO A 477 -6.19 -27.91 -15.96
N THR A 478 -5.03 -27.44 -15.55
CA THR A 478 -4.89 -26.67 -14.31
C THR A 478 -4.12 -25.39 -14.57
N LEU A 479 -4.74 -24.25 -14.21
CA LEU A 479 -4.08 -22.94 -14.15
C LEU A 479 -3.42 -22.78 -12.77
N MET A 480 -2.09 -22.68 -12.75
CA MET A 480 -1.34 -22.41 -11.52
C MET A 480 -0.86 -20.96 -11.53
N TYR A 481 -1.17 -20.24 -10.46
CA TYR A 481 -0.74 -18.86 -10.25
C TYR A 481 0.03 -18.70 -8.93
N GLY A 482 1.10 -17.94 -8.95
CA GLY A 482 1.91 -17.62 -7.78
C GLY A 482 2.68 -16.33 -8.00
N TYR A 483 3.09 -15.71 -6.89
CA TYR A 483 3.94 -14.54 -6.89
C TYR A 483 5.02 -14.70 -5.83
N GLY A 484 6.28 -14.44 -6.20
CA GLY A 484 7.43 -14.72 -5.33
C GLY A 484 8.24 -13.48 -4.93
N GLY A 485 7.82 -12.27 -5.34
CA GLY A 485 8.54 -11.03 -5.07
C GLY A 485 8.05 -10.31 -3.81
N TYR A 486 8.92 -9.49 -3.23
CA TYR A 486 8.60 -8.49 -2.19
C TYR A 486 7.85 -9.00 -0.96
N GLN A 487 7.96 -10.30 -0.62
CA GLN A 487 7.26 -10.94 0.50
C GLN A 487 5.71 -10.83 0.42
N ILE A 488 5.15 -10.68 -0.79
CA ILE A 488 3.71 -10.58 -1.00
C ILE A 488 3.08 -11.98 -0.95
N SER A 489 2.14 -12.18 0.00
CA SER A 489 1.33 -13.40 0.08
C SER A 489 0.12 -13.29 -0.85
N MET A 490 -0.10 -14.32 -1.68
CA MET A 490 -1.31 -14.46 -2.49
C MET A 490 -2.44 -14.98 -1.60
N LEU A 491 -3.47 -14.19 -1.43
CA LEU A 491 -4.65 -14.50 -0.62
C LEU A 491 -5.88 -14.73 -1.51
N PRO A 492 -6.93 -15.37 -0.98
CA PRO A 492 -8.21 -15.46 -1.67
C PRO A 492 -8.71 -14.09 -2.14
N SER A 493 -9.08 -13.99 -3.40
CA SER A 493 -9.72 -12.82 -3.99
C SER A 493 -10.72 -13.29 -5.05
N TYR A 494 -11.80 -12.54 -5.27
CA TYR A 494 -12.83 -12.92 -6.20
C TYR A 494 -12.26 -13.09 -7.62
N LEU A 495 -12.46 -14.28 -8.19
CA LEU A 495 -11.84 -14.69 -9.45
C LEU A 495 -12.43 -13.99 -10.70
N ALA A 496 -13.59 -13.35 -10.57
CA ALA A 496 -14.19 -12.52 -11.63
C ALA A 496 -13.96 -13.05 -13.07
N SER A 497 -13.05 -12.40 -13.82
CA SER A 497 -12.72 -12.80 -15.19
C SER A 497 -12.08 -14.20 -15.28
N THR A 498 -11.24 -14.59 -14.34
CA THR A 498 -10.68 -15.96 -14.30
C THR A 498 -11.78 -16.99 -14.03
N GLY A 499 -12.74 -16.69 -13.15
CA GLY A 499 -13.91 -17.52 -12.93
C GLY A 499 -14.71 -17.71 -14.21
N LYS A 500 -15.00 -16.61 -14.91
CA LYS A 500 -15.76 -16.63 -16.17
C LYS A 500 -15.05 -17.31 -17.32
N LEU A 501 -13.76 -17.01 -17.50
CA LEU A 501 -13.01 -17.43 -18.70
C LEU A 501 -12.30 -18.77 -18.54
N TRP A 502 -12.05 -19.23 -17.31
CA TRP A 502 -11.38 -20.49 -17.04
C TRP A 502 -12.26 -21.51 -16.34
N LEU A 503 -12.89 -21.16 -15.20
CA LEU A 503 -13.64 -22.13 -14.40
C LEU A 503 -14.95 -22.58 -15.09
N GLU A 504 -15.60 -21.72 -15.88
CA GLU A 504 -16.81 -22.07 -16.63
C GLU A 504 -16.51 -22.79 -17.95
N ASN A 505 -15.27 -22.87 -18.43
CA ASN A 505 -14.87 -23.48 -19.71
C ASN A 505 -13.97 -24.70 -19.50
#